data_cd6b188088aa02278cacbee7dcebd2d6
#
_entry.id   cd6b188088aa02278cacbee7dcebd2d6
#
_cell.length_a   1.000
_cell.length_b   1.000
_cell.length_c   1.000
_cell.angle_alpha   90.00
_cell.angle_beta   90.00
_cell.angle_gamma   90.00
#
_symmetry.space_group_name_H-M   'P 1'
#
loop_
_entity.id
_entity.type
_entity.pdbx_description
1 polymer ?
#
loop_
_entity_poly.entity_id
_entity_poly.type
_entity_poly.pdbx_seq_one_letter_code
_entity_poly.pdbx_strand_id
1 'polypeptide(L)'
;MNRFVTLAIALTAVLSTGCLAAPKVQGRSASWQPAAKSKPLSDHVKMGLAWLAKTQHDNGGWSQGEESTYMGSGMDPIKDKPNVAETCAATLALIRAGSTPKKGPYAKNVRAGVNFVCAQIEESDAKSLYVTDVRGTRLQMKLGTYIDTFLASLLLAEVKGQMPDRKSETRVGRALNKAIGKIETNQRPDGTWNDQGWAPALEQSMATKAINRAAQKGQKVDEGVREKAETHARAQYNAKEGKFSGAGTAGVALYGAAAPVASMQDSDNSNIQLERQTKAQLKGAKTESERKAAQKTLDRIQGNRADLAEARSAVVSKLDDKQFISGFGSNGGEEFLSYMNIGESLVVKGGPEWEKWDREITQNLNRIQNNDGSWTGHHCITGRTFCTAAAILVLTTDRAPVPLGGEIKRR
;
A
#
# COMPACT_ATOMS: atom_id res chain seq x y z
N MET A 1 48.36 26.12 -73.81
CA MET A 1 47.50 26.74 -72.79
C MET A 1 46.23 25.89 -72.68
N ASN A 2 46.24 24.86 -71.83
CA ASN A 2 45.11 23.98 -71.60
C ASN A 2 44.73 24.08 -70.14
N ARG A 3 43.48 24.55 -69.87
CA ARG A 3 42.87 24.60 -68.53
C ARG A 3 42.17 23.29 -68.30
N PHE A 4 42.64 22.50 -67.35
CA PHE A 4 41.87 21.38 -66.81
C PHE A 4 40.90 21.90 -65.76
N VAL A 5 39.59 21.68 -65.95
CA VAL A 5 38.57 21.90 -64.96
C VAL A 5 38.32 20.56 -64.28
N THR A 6 38.67 20.52 -62.97
CA THR A 6 38.44 19.35 -62.12
C THR A 6 37.03 19.49 -61.49
N LEU A 7 36.12 18.59 -61.85
CA LEU A 7 34.77 18.51 -61.29
C LEU A 7 34.83 17.67 -59.99
N ALA A 8 34.65 18.30 -58.85
CA ALA A 8 34.54 17.61 -57.57
C ALA A 8 33.08 17.23 -57.34
N ILE A 9 32.78 15.91 -57.35
CA ILE A 9 31.47 15.36 -56.98
C ILE A 9 31.48 15.19 -55.48
N ALA A 10 30.72 16.04 -54.76
CA ALA A 10 30.45 15.89 -53.34
C ALA A 10 29.30 14.86 -53.13
N LEU A 11 29.67 13.70 -52.61
CA LEU A 11 28.72 12.66 -52.24
C LEU A 11 28.17 12.98 -50.82
N THR A 12 27.01 13.58 -50.72
CA THR A 12 26.30 13.79 -49.44
C THR A 12 25.63 12.49 -49.04
N ALA A 13 26.21 11.77 -48.10
CA ALA A 13 25.57 10.65 -47.41
C ALA A 13 24.54 11.18 -46.43
N VAL A 14 23.25 11.05 -46.76
CA VAL A 14 22.13 11.30 -45.84
C VAL A 14 22.03 10.11 -44.91
N LEU A 15 22.61 10.26 -43.69
CA LEU A 15 22.35 9.34 -42.57
C LEU A 15 20.92 9.59 -42.04
N SER A 16 19.96 8.83 -42.58
CA SER A 16 18.63 8.75 -41.96
C SER A 16 18.72 7.96 -40.64
N THR A 17 18.88 8.66 -39.53
CA THR A 17 18.64 8.10 -38.20
C THR A 17 17.17 7.82 -38.06
N GLY A 18 16.76 6.62 -38.41
CA GLY A 18 15.43 6.10 -38.09
C GLY A 18 15.31 5.95 -36.59
N CYS A 19 14.70 6.91 -35.91
CA CYS A 19 14.17 6.71 -34.58
C CYS A 19 13.14 5.59 -34.64
N LEU A 20 13.54 4.37 -34.31
CA LEU A 20 12.61 3.29 -34.00
C LEU A 20 11.83 3.72 -32.77
N ALA A 21 10.63 4.25 -33.00
CA ALA A 21 9.68 4.50 -31.94
C ALA A 21 9.42 3.18 -31.21
N ALA A 22 9.80 3.13 -29.92
CA ALA A 22 9.47 2.01 -29.07
C ALA A 22 7.96 1.76 -29.14
N PRO A 23 7.49 0.52 -29.26
CA PRO A 23 6.07 0.24 -29.31
C PRO A 23 5.41 0.81 -28.06
N LYS A 24 4.43 1.70 -28.24
CA LYS A 24 3.54 2.16 -27.17
C LYS A 24 2.80 0.94 -26.66
N VAL A 25 3.34 0.30 -25.61
CA VAL A 25 2.58 -0.67 -24.84
C VAL A 25 1.47 0.12 -24.17
N GLN A 26 0.29 0.13 -24.78
CA GLN A 26 -0.93 0.50 -24.09
C GLN A 26 -1.11 -0.50 -22.94
N GLY A 27 -0.64 -0.12 -21.75
CA GLY A 27 -0.87 -0.90 -20.56
C GLY A 27 -2.36 -1.03 -20.33
N ARG A 28 -2.93 -2.18 -20.70
CA ARG A 28 -4.25 -2.56 -20.18
C ARG A 28 -4.11 -2.53 -18.67
N SER A 29 -4.83 -1.62 -18.01
CA SER A 29 -4.91 -1.59 -16.56
C SER A 29 -5.24 -3.00 -16.08
N ALA A 30 -4.43 -3.54 -15.18
CA ALA A 30 -4.70 -4.85 -14.63
C ALA A 30 -6.13 -4.83 -14.09
N SER A 31 -6.97 -5.74 -14.56
CA SER A 31 -8.33 -5.86 -14.04
C SER A 31 -8.23 -6.43 -12.62
N TRP A 32 -8.94 -5.83 -11.70
CA TRP A 32 -8.94 -6.13 -10.28
C TRP A 32 -10.20 -6.88 -9.90
N GLN A 33 -10.08 -7.74 -8.91
CA GLN A 33 -11.20 -8.45 -8.31
C GLN A 33 -11.05 -8.43 -6.78
N PRO A 34 -12.15 -8.61 -6.02
CA PRO A 34 -12.07 -8.89 -4.60
C PRO A 34 -11.26 -10.16 -4.34
N ALA A 35 -10.50 -10.19 -3.25
CA ALA A 35 -9.66 -11.32 -2.87
C ALA A 35 -10.48 -12.59 -2.61
N ALA A 36 -11.71 -12.43 -2.10
CA ALA A 36 -12.66 -13.51 -1.86
C ALA A 36 -14.07 -13.12 -2.36
N LYS A 37 -15.03 -14.05 -2.23
CA LYS A 37 -16.45 -13.72 -2.45
C LYS A 37 -16.91 -12.73 -1.39
N SER A 38 -17.20 -11.49 -1.81
CA SER A 38 -17.58 -10.43 -0.90
C SER A 38 -18.86 -10.76 -0.12
N LYS A 39 -18.80 -10.66 1.19
CA LYS A 39 -19.95 -10.78 2.08
C LYS A 39 -20.77 -9.48 2.07
N PRO A 40 -22.07 -9.52 2.41
CA PRO A 40 -22.81 -8.30 2.74
C PRO A 40 -22.10 -7.55 3.87
N LEU A 41 -22.10 -6.21 3.82
CA LEU A 41 -21.57 -5.41 4.92
C LEU A 41 -22.40 -5.65 6.19
N SER A 42 -21.73 -6.00 7.29
CA SER A 42 -22.36 -6.15 8.59
C SER A 42 -22.87 -4.79 9.11
N ASP A 43 -23.77 -4.82 10.08
CA ASP A 43 -24.27 -3.58 10.69
C ASP A 43 -23.16 -2.85 11.45
N HIS A 44 -22.22 -3.56 12.06
CA HIS A 44 -21.02 -2.99 12.65
C HIS A 44 -20.21 -2.16 11.62
N VAL A 45 -19.96 -2.71 10.45
CA VAL A 45 -19.28 -1.98 9.36
C VAL A 45 -20.10 -0.78 8.89
N LYS A 46 -21.43 -0.94 8.70
CA LYS A 46 -22.30 0.17 8.28
C LYS A 46 -22.30 1.33 9.30
N MET A 47 -22.35 1.02 10.60
CA MET A 47 -22.27 2.04 11.66
C MET A 47 -20.92 2.78 11.62
N GLY A 48 -19.82 2.06 11.49
CA GLY A 48 -18.50 2.69 11.37
C GLY A 48 -18.35 3.57 10.13
N LEU A 49 -18.87 3.14 8.98
CA LEU A 49 -18.90 3.95 7.76
C LEU A 49 -19.73 5.22 7.91
N ALA A 50 -20.89 5.12 8.57
CA ALA A 50 -21.74 6.27 8.86
C ALA A 50 -21.03 7.26 9.81
N TRP A 51 -20.32 6.74 10.82
CA TRP A 51 -19.52 7.55 11.73
C TRP A 51 -18.40 8.29 10.97
N LEU A 52 -17.61 7.60 10.15
CA LEU A 52 -16.58 8.24 9.31
C LEU A 52 -17.18 9.34 8.41
N ALA A 53 -18.32 9.06 7.76
CA ALA A 53 -18.94 10.04 6.88
C ALA A 53 -19.42 11.28 7.63
N LYS A 54 -19.89 11.13 8.87
CA LYS A 54 -20.36 12.21 9.73
C LYS A 54 -19.22 13.08 10.28
N THR A 55 -18.05 12.49 10.52
CA THR A 55 -16.90 13.17 11.13
C THR A 55 -15.93 13.81 10.12
N GLN A 56 -16.24 13.72 8.82
CA GLN A 56 -15.47 14.42 7.79
C GLN A 56 -15.62 15.95 7.95
N HIS A 57 -14.50 16.66 7.95
CA HIS A 57 -14.48 18.13 7.97
C HIS A 57 -14.93 18.73 6.63
N ASP A 58 -15.37 19.98 6.64
CA ASP A 58 -15.85 20.70 5.45
C ASP A 58 -14.80 20.81 4.34
N ASN A 59 -13.51 20.84 4.70
CA ASN A 59 -12.39 20.80 3.75
C ASN A 59 -12.13 19.43 3.11
N GLY A 60 -12.90 18.42 3.50
CA GLY A 60 -12.80 17.04 3.00
C GLY A 60 -11.80 16.14 3.74
N GLY A 61 -11.04 16.67 4.69
CA GLY A 61 -10.10 15.89 5.50
C GLY A 61 -10.75 15.27 6.73
N TRP A 62 -9.99 14.42 7.40
CA TRP A 62 -10.28 13.90 8.73
C TRP A 62 -9.13 14.23 9.67
N SER A 63 -9.48 14.56 10.90
CA SER A 63 -8.55 14.68 12.02
C SER A 63 -8.47 13.37 12.81
N GLN A 64 -7.56 13.31 13.77
CA GLN A 64 -7.37 12.14 14.63
C GLN A 64 -8.63 11.78 15.43
N GLY A 65 -9.41 12.79 15.83
CA GLY A 65 -10.58 12.63 16.69
C GLY A 65 -10.21 12.41 18.16
N GLU A 66 -11.20 12.02 18.93
CA GLU A 66 -10.99 11.72 20.36
C GLU A 66 -10.04 10.55 20.57
N GLU A 67 -9.23 10.67 21.59
CA GLU A 67 -8.33 9.63 22.06
C GLU A 67 -8.89 8.89 23.29
N SER A 68 -8.35 7.71 23.54
CA SER A 68 -8.61 7.00 24.79
C SER A 68 -8.11 7.78 25.99
N THR A 69 -8.85 7.76 27.10
CA THR A 69 -8.47 8.36 28.37
C THR A 69 -7.17 7.81 28.95
N TYR A 70 -6.78 6.59 28.58
CA TYR A 70 -5.53 5.98 29.01
C TYR A 70 -4.26 6.61 28.39
N MET A 71 -4.39 7.23 27.21
CA MET A 71 -3.26 7.81 26.46
C MET A 71 -3.52 9.27 26.05
N GLY A 72 -4.57 9.85 26.53
CA GLY A 72 -5.22 11.06 26.01
C GLY A 72 -4.56 12.39 26.33
N SER A 73 -3.29 12.47 26.73
CA SER A 73 -2.64 13.76 26.94
C SER A 73 -1.56 14.03 25.89
N GLY A 74 -1.47 15.28 25.45
CA GLY A 74 -0.37 15.78 24.65
C GLY A 74 -0.64 15.95 23.15
N MET A 75 -1.82 15.56 22.64
CA MET A 75 -2.19 15.74 21.23
C MET A 75 -3.19 16.89 20.99
N ASP A 76 -3.64 17.56 22.04
CA ASP A 76 -4.67 18.60 21.97
C ASP A 76 -4.48 19.66 20.87
N PRO A 77 -3.25 20.15 20.58
CA PRO A 77 -3.06 21.17 19.56
C PRO A 77 -3.38 20.71 18.14
N ILE A 78 -3.32 19.38 17.86
CA ILE A 78 -3.47 18.85 16.50
C ILE A 78 -4.56 17.78 16.37
N LYS A 79 -5.21 17.39 17.48
CA LYS A 79 -6.23 16.32 17.46
C LYS A 79 -7.40 16.61 16.52
N ASP A 80 -7.80 17.87 16.44
CA ASP A 80 -8.90 18.30 15.58
C ASP A 80 -8.43 18.88 14.23
N LYS A 81 -7.11 18.86 13.98
CA LYS A 81 -6.55 19.33 12.72
C LYS A 81 -6.60 18.23 11.66
N PRO A 82 -7.32 18.41 10.55
CA PRO A 82 -7.31 17.44 9.46
C PRO A 82 -5.89 17.17 8.96
N ASN A 83 -5.58 15.90 8.76
CA ASN A 83 -4.26 15.47 8.31
C ASN A 83 -4.36 14.39 7.23
N VAL A 84 -3.25 14.17 6.52
CA VAL A 84 -3.23 13.30 5.34
C VAL A 84 -3.42 11.84 5.71
N ALA A 85 -2.76 11.35 6.75
CA ALA A 85 -2.80 9.93 7.10
C ALA A 85 -4.20 9.49 7.54
N GLU A 86 -4.86 10.25 8.42
CA GLU A 86 -6.23 9.98 8.87
C GLU A 86 -7.22 10.06 7.69
N THR A 87 -7.06 11.08 6.84
CA THR A 87 -7.89 11.25 5.64
C THR A 87 -7.75 10.08 4.67
N CYS A 88 -6.53 9.61 4.46
CA CYS A 88 -6.28 8.46 3.61
C CYS A 88 -6.89 7.18 4.18
N ALA A 89 -6.71 6.91 5.47
CA ALA A 89 -7.26 5.72 6.12
C ALA A 89 -8.79 5.71 6.03
N ALA A 90 -9.45 6.81 6.40
CA ALA A 90 -10.91 6.95 6.32
C ALA A 90 -11.41 6.78 4.88
N THR A 91 -10.77 7.43 3.90
CA THR A 91 -11.17 7.33 2.49
C THR A 91 -10.98 5.90 1.94
N LEU A 92 -9.88 5.22 2.28
CA LEU A 92 -9.64 3.83 1.91
C LEU A 92 -10.69 2.87 2.49
N ALA A 93 -11.14 3.10 3.72
CA ALA A 93 -12.21 2.33 4.33
C ALA A 93 -13.54 2.48 3.57
N LEU A 94 -13.91 3.72 3.19
CA LEU A 94 -15.10 3.98 2.36
C LEU A 94 -14.99 3.32 0.98
N ILE A 95 -13.80 3.30 0.38
CA ILE A 95 -13.55 2.64 -0.92
C ILE A 95 -13.66 1.12 -0.78
N ARG A 96 -13.05 0.53 0.23
CA ARG A 96 -13.08 -0.90 0.48
C ARG A 96 -14.51 -1.40 0.70
N ALA A 97 -15.34 -0.59 1.33
CA ALA A 97 -16.76 -0.89 1.53
C ALA A 97 -17.62 -0.76 0.25
N GLY A 98 -17.04 -0.33 -0.88
CA GLY A 98 -17.68 -0.32 -2.19
C GLY A 98 -18.05 1.05 -2.73
N SER A 99 -17.68 2.14 -2.05
CA SER A 99 -17.81 3.48 -2.62
C SER A 99 -16.61 3.81 -3.52
N THR A 100 -16.85 4.58 -4.56
CA THR A 100 -15.79 5.11 -5.44
C THR A 100 -15.99 6.60 -5.60
N PRO A 101 -15.04 7.35 -6.19
CA PRO A 101 -15.29 8.75 -6.52
C PRO A 101 -16.50 8.97 -7.43
N LYS A 102 -16.93 7.95 -8.20
CA LYS A 102 -18.07 8.03 -9.14
C LYS A 102 -19.40 7.57 -8.55
N LYS A 103 -19.38 6.56 -7.69
CA LYS A 103 -20.59 5.85 -7.25
C LYS A 103 -20.49 5.32 -5.83
N GLY A 104 -21.63 4.98 -5.26
CA GLY A 104 -21.77 4.44 -3.92
C GLY A 104 -22.26 5.50 -2.92
N PRO A 105 -22.73 5.06 -1.75
CA PRO A 105 -23.35 5.94 -0.77
C PRO A 105 -22.43 7.05 -0.26
N TYR A 106 -21.12 6.80 -0.24
CA TYR A 106 -20.11 7.75 0.26
C TYR A 106 -19.25 8.37 -0.85
N ALA A 107 -19.73 8.38 -2.11
CA ALA A 107 -18.96 8.91 -3.24
C ALA A 107 -18.56 10.38 -3.06
N LYS A 108 -19.40 11.20 -2.42
CA LYS A 108 -19.10 12.60 -2.09
C LYS A 108 -17.95 12.70 -1.10
N ASN A 109 -17.97 11.90 -0.04
CA ASN A 109 -16.93 11.85 0.99
C ASN A 109 -15.59 11.37 0.39
N VAL A 110 -15.62 10.33 -0.44
CA VAL A 110 -14.42 9.84 -1.14
C VAL A 110 -13.81 10.93 -2.01
N ARG A 111 -14.61 11.66 -2.81
CA ARG A 111 -14.09 12.77 -3.64
C ARG A 111 -13.49 13.89 -2.79
N ALA A 112 -14.15 14.27 -1.70
CA ALA A 112 -13.66 15.31 -0.82
C ALA A 112 -12.32 14.92 -0.18
N GLY A 113 -12.20 13.70 0.35
CA GLY A 113 -10.94 13.18 0.91
C GLY A 113 -9.82 13.12 -0.13
N VAL A 114 -10.08 12.63 -1.34
CA VAL A 114 -9.10 12.63 -2.44
C VAL A 114 -8.66 14.05 -2.80
N ASN A 115 -9.59 15.00 -2.84
CA ASN A 115 -9.26 16.41 -3.15
C ASN A 115 -8.40 17.04 -2.06
N PHE A 116 -8.67 16.76 -0.78
CA PHE A 116 -7.84 17.18 0.34
C PHE A 116 -6.42 16.67 0.20
N VAL A 117 -6.25 15.37 -0.03
CA VAL A 117 -4.92 14.73 -0.17
C VAL A 117 -4.18 15.29 -1.39
N CYS A 118 -4.85 15.48 -2.53
CA CYS A 118 -4.22 16.09 -3.70
C CYS A 118 -3.72 17.51 -3.40
N ALA A 119 -4.49 18.33 -2.69
CA ALA A 119 -4.09 19.70 -2.33
C ALA A 119 -2.83 19.71 -1.46
N GLN A 120 -2.78 18.85 -0.44
CA GLN A 120 -1.59 18.72 0.43
C GLN A 120 -0.33 18.30 -0.35
N ILE A 121 -0.45 17.35 -1.27
CA ILE A 121 0.69 16.94 -2.11
C ILE A 121 1.10 18.07 -3.06
N GLU A 122 0.16 18.79 -3.66
CA GLU A 122 0.43 19.90 -4.58
C GLU A 122 1.23 21.00 -3.90
N GLU A 123 0.89 21.35 -2.66
CA GLU A 123 1.54 22.36 -1.84
C GLU A 123 2.89 21.92 -1.28
N SER A 124 3.13 20.61 -1.12
CA SER A 124 4.38 20.10 -0.55
C SER A 124 5.60 20.46 -1.41
N ASP A 125 6.78 20.55 -0.79
CA ASP A 125 8.05 20.71 -1.53
C ASP A 125 8.30 19.54 -2.51
N ALA A 126 9.31 19.65 -3.35
CA ALA A 126 9.61 18.64 -4.36
C ALA A 126 10.63 17.57 -3.91
N LYS A 127 11.38 17.78 -2.84
CA LYS A 127 12.56 16.99 -2.48
C LYS A 127 12.38 16.10 -1.28
N SER A 128 11.79 16.64 -0.20
CA SER A 128 11.60 15.87 1.04
C SER A 128 10.54 14.79 0.86
N LEU A 129 10.58 13.75 1.70
CA LEU A 129 9.58 12.69 1.67
C LEU A 129 8.22 13.14 2.26
N TYR A 130 8.12 14.29 2.86
CA TYR A 130 6.86 14.82 3.39
C TYR A 130 5.89 15.29 2.30
N VAL A 131 4.60 15.04 2.49
CA VAL A 131 3.50 15.52 1.64
C VAL A 131 2.53 16.46 2.37
N THR A 132 2.83 16.81 3.59
CA THR A 132 2.02 17.71 4.43
C THR A 132 2.92 18.49 5.38
N ASP A 133 2.47 19.65 5.85
CA ASP A 133 3.14 20.42 6.88
C ASP A 133 2.67 20.09 8.31
N VAL A 134 1.66 19.23 8.44
CA VAL A 134 1.22 18.73 9.74
C VAL A 134 2.26 17.73 10.25
N ARG A 135 2.82 17.99 11.43
CA ARG A 135 3.85 17.18 12.07
C ARG A 135 3.41 16.73 13.45
N GLY A 136 3.99 15.62 13.89
CA GLY A 136 3.79 15.11 15.24
C GLY A 136 2.42 14.47 15.46
N THR A 137 1.75 14.02 14.39
CA THR A 137 0.52 13.23 14.54
C THR A 137 0.83 11.90 15.23
N ARG A 138 -0.18 11.31 15.87
CA ARG A 138 0.00 10.02 16.56
C ARG A 138 0.48 8.93 15.59
N LEU A 139 -0.02 8.93 14.36
CA LEU A 139 0.44 7.98 13.33
C LEU A 139 1.92 8.20 12.97
N GLN A 140 2.35 9.45 12.78
CA GLN A 140 3.76 9.74 12.51
C GLN A 140 4.68 9.30 13.65
N MET A 141 4.28 9.53 14.90
CA MET A 141 5.08 9.14 16.07
C MET A 141 5.13 7.63 16.28
N LYS A 142 4.06 6.92 15.96
CA LYS A 142 3.91 5.49 16.28
C LYS A 142 4.29 4.57 15.13
N LEU A 143 3.81 4.85 13.93
CA LEU A 143 4.15 4.03 12.75
C LEU A 143 5.45 4.49 12.12
N GLY A 144 5.58 5.80 11.85
CA GLY A 144 6.76 6.39 11.26
C GLY A 144 6.47 7.75 10.62
N THR A 145 7.51 8.54 10.50
CA THR A 145 7.46 9.97 10.15
C THR A 145 6.79 10.25 8.80
N TYR A 146 6.85 9.31 7.86
CA TYR A 146 6.40 9.51 6.48
C TYR A 146 5.15 8.71 6.11
N ILE A 147 4.44 8.20 7.10
CA ILE A 147 3.22 7.40 6.90
C ILE A 147 2.18 8.12 6.03
N ASP A 148 2.09 9.46 6.13
CA ASP A 148 1.22 10.29 5.30
C ASP A 148 1.50 10.11 3.81
N THR A 149 2.78 10.06 3.43
CA THR A 149 3.21 9.93 2.03
C THR A 149 2.85 8.57 1.46
N PHE A 150 3.05 7.52 2.25
CA PHE A 150 2.76 6.15 1.81
C PHE A 150 1.26 5.90 1.71
N LEU A 151 0.48 6.33 2.70
CA LEU A 151 -0.99 6.23 2.66
C LEU A 151 -1.58 7.09 1.54
N ALA A 152 -1.05 8.30 1.30
CA ALA A 152 -1.48 9.14 0.18
C ALA A 152 -1.21 8.48 -1.18
N SER A 153 -0.02 7.89 -1.36
CA SER A 153 0.33 7.16 -2.58
C SER A 153 -0.58 5.95 -2.80
N LEU A 154 -0.88 5.20 -1.74
CA LEU A 154 -1.81 4.07 -1.78
C LEU A 154 -3.21 4.51 -2.17
N LEU A 155 -3.76 5.53 -1.52
CA LEU A 155 -5.10 6.08 -1.82
C LEU A 155 -5.20 6.54 -3.27
N LEU A 156 -4.23 7.35 -3.74
CA LEU A 156 -4.26 7.87 -5.10
C LEU A 156 -4.11 6.76 -6.15
N ALA A 157 -3.32 5.72 -5.86
CA ALA A 157 -3.25 4.54 -6.71
C ALA A 157 -4.59 3.80 -6.77
N GLU A 158 -5.31 3.66 -5.65
CA GLU A 158 -6.62 2.99 -5.62
C GLU A 158 -7.66 3.72 -6.47
N VAL A 159 -7.69 5.05 -6.44
CA VAL A 159 -8.69 5.85 -7.16
C VAL A 159 -8.30 6.19 -8.60
N LYS A 160 -7.06 5.93 -9.01
CA LYS A 160 -6.59 6.17 -10.37
C LYS A 160 -7.46 5.42 -11.39
N GLY A 161 -7.98 6.14 -12.39
CA GLY A 161 -8.93 5.63 -13.39
C GLY A 161 -10.39 5.64 -12.91
N GLN A 162 -10.67 6.13 -11.70
CA GLN A 162 -12.02 6.13 -11.13
C GLN A 162 -12.57 7.53 -10.83
N MET A 163 -11.86 8.60 -11.17
CA MET A 163 -12.35 9.95 -10.97
C MET A 163 -13.47 10.30 -11.94
N PRO A 164 -14.44 11.17 -11.53
CA PRO A 164 -15.65 11.42 -12.32
C PRO A 164 -15.39 12.08 -13.69
N ASP A 165 -14.33 12.88 -13.79
CA ASP A 165 -14.02 13.65 -14.99
C ASP A 165 -12.50 13.66 -15.28
N ARG A 166 -12.14 14.09 -16.50
CA ARG A 166 -10.74 14.11 -16.97
C ARG A 166 -9.85 15.08 -16.14
N LYS A 167 -10.40 16.19 -15.65
CA LYS A 167 -9.63 17.18 -14.91
C LYS A 167 -9.19 16.61 -13.55
N SER A 168 -10.12 16.02 -12.81
CA SER A 168 -9.83 15.35 -11.53
C SER A 168 -8.96 14.11 -11.71
N GLU A 169 -9.15 13.33 -12.78
CA GLU A 169 -8.27 12.18 -13.10
C GLU A 169 -6.82 12.65 -13.36
N THR A 170 -6.66 13.72 -14.13
CA THR A 170 -5.33 14.31 -14.39
C THR A 170 -4.69 14.84 -13.11
N ARG A 171 -5.48 15.45 -12.21
CA ARG A 171 -5.00 15.94 -10.91
C ARG A 171 -4.48 14.79 -10.04
N VAL A 172 -5.26 13.72 -9.89
CA VAL A 172 -4.86 12.49 -9.17
C VAL A 172 -3.58 11.91 -9.77
N GLY A 173 -3.50 11.82 -11.10
CA GLY A 173 -2.30 11.31 -11.78
C GLY A 173 -1.04 12.13 -11.49
N ARG A 174 -1.14 13.47 -11.47
CA ARG A 174 -0.01 14.36 -11.13
C ARG A 174 0.40 14.24 -9.67
N ALA A 175 -0.58 14.23 -8.75
CA ALA A 175 -0.31 14.09 -7.32
C ALA A 175 0.35 12.74 -7.01
N LEU A 176 -0.16 11.64 -7.58
CA LEU A 176 0.45 10.33 -7.43
C LEU A 176 1.88 10.29 -7.99
N ASN A 177 2.10 10.87 -9.17
CA ASN A 177 3.44 10.92 -9.76
C ASN A 177 4.43 11.69 -8.87
N LYS A 178 4.00 12.83 -8.29
CA LYS A 178 4.83 13.60 -7.34
C LYS A 178 5.15 12.79 -6.08
N ALA A 179 4.15 12.12 -5.50
CA ALA A 179 4.34 11.31 -4.29
C ALA A 179 5.26 10.10 -4.54
N ILE A 180 5.08 9.39 -5.66
CA ILE A 180 5.98 8.28 -6.05
C ILE A 180 7.40 8.78 -6.28
N GLY A 181 7.59 9.90 -6.99
CA GLY A 181 8.92 10.48 -7.18
C GLY A 181 9.63 10.82 -5.85
N LYS A 182 8.90 11.32 -4.86
CA LYS A 182 9.44 11.54 -3.50
C LYS A 182 9.86 10.22 -2.85
N ILE A 183 9.04 9.17 -2.96
CA ILE A 183 9.34 7.84 -2.41
C ILE A 183 10.59 7.26 -3.06
N GLU A 184 10.69 7.31 -4.39
CA GLU A 184 11.84 6.79 -5.14
C GLU A 184 13.14 7.52 -4.79
N THR A 185 13.10 8.84 -4.70
CA THR A 185 14.28 9.67 -4.42
C THR A 185 14.81 9.49 -3.01
N ASN A 186 13.94 9.17 -2.04
CA ASN A 186 14.31 9.11 -0.63
C ASN A 186 14.48 7.68 -0.10
N GLN A 187 14.46 6.65 -0.97
CA GLN A 187 14.72 5.29 -0.52
C GLN A 187 16.19 5.11 -0.12
N ARG A 188 16.43 4.52 1.04
CA ARG A 188 17.75 4.16 1.54
C ARG A 188 18.34 2.95 0.78
N PRO A 189 19.65 2.76 0.81
CA PRO A 189 20.31 1.61 0.14
C PRO A 189 19.79 0.25 0.59
N ASP A 190 19.37 0.11 1.85
CA ASP A 190 18.82 -1.11 2.45
C ASP A 190 17.35 -1.39 2.10
N GLY A 191 16.73 -0.54 1.29
CA GLY A 191 15.34 -0.68 0.85
C GLY A 191 14.31 -0.06 1.78
N THR A 192 14.75 0.61 2.86
CA THR A 192 13.89 1.34 3.80
C THR A 192 13.76 2.81 3.44
N TRP A 193 12.88 3.54 4.14
CA TRP A 193 12.74 5.00 4.03
C TRP A 193 12.99 5.70 5.35
N ASN A 194 12.74 5.00 6.46
CA ASN A 194 12.85 5.54 7.80
C ASN A 194 13.09 4.42 8.81
N ASP A 195 13.60 4.78 9.97
CA ASP A 195 13.78 3.91 11.14
C ASP A 195 13.25 4.57 12.42
N GLN A 196 12.58 5.72 12.28
CA GLN A 196 11.99 6.46 13.38
C GLN A 196 10.52 6.11 13.56
N GLY A 197 10.03 6.27 14.77
CA GLY A 197 8.71 5.86 15.20
C GLY A 197 8.78 4.73 16.20
N TRP A 198 7.66 4.40 16.78
CA TRP A 198 7.55 3.29 17.74
C TRP A 198 7.64 1.92 17.06
N ALA A 199 6.93 1.75 15.93
CA ALA A 199 6.87 0.52 15.15
C ALA A 199 7.10 0.76 13.65
N PRO A 200 8.30 1.26 13.22
CA PRO A 200 8.57 1.63 11.83
C PRO A 200 8.49 0.45 10.85
N ALA A 201 8.53 -0.80 11.32
CA ALA A 201 8.27 -1.96 10.47
C ALA A 201 6.87 -1.91 9.83
N LEU A 202 5.87 -1.37 10.54
CA LEU A 202 4.51 -1.18 10.00
C LEU A 202 4.47 -0.07 8.94
N GLU A 203 5.20 1.04 9.13
CA GLU A 203 5.36 2.06 8.09
C GLU A 203 6.01 1.48 6.83
N GLN A 204 7.06 0.68 7.00
CA GLN A 204 7.75 0.00 5.89
C GLN A 204 6.79 -0.91 5.09
N SER A 205 5.87 -1.59 5.76
CA SER A 205 4.85 -2.40 5.06
C SER A 205 3.90 -1.53 4.24
N MET A 206 3.50 -0.36 4.74
CA MET A 206 2.66 0.58 4.00
C MET A 206 3.40 1.22 2.82
N ALA A 207 4.71 1.50 2.96
CA ALA A 207 5.55 1.97 1.86
C ALA A 207 5.62 0.94 0.74
N THR A 208 5.89 -0.32 1.09
CA THR A 208 5.94 -1.44 0.12
C THR A 208 4.59 -1.64 -0.56
N LYS A 209 3.49 -1.57 0.18
CA LYS A 209 2.13 -1.64 -0.36
C LYS A 209 1.87 -0.50 -1.36
N ALA A 210 2.24 0.73 -1.02
CA ALA A 210 2.00 1.91 -1.84
C ALA A 210 2.71 1.83 -3.21
N ILE A 211 4.01 1.51 -3.24
CA ILE A 211 4.77 1.41 -4.50
C ILE A 211 4.29 0.24 -5.37
N ASN A 212 4.00 -0.90 -4.77
CA ASN A 212 3.48 -2.05 -5.50
C ASN A 212 2.08 -1.79 -6.04
N ARG A 213 1.21 -1.14 -5.26
CA ARG A 213 -0.14 -0.77 -5.72
C ARG A 213 -0.08 0.25 -6.86
N ALA A 214 0.79 1.26 -6.77
CA ALA A 214 0.99 2.23 -7.84
C ALA A 214 1.44 1.54 -9.14
N ALA A 215 2.43 0.65 -9.07
CA ALA A 215 2.90 -0.13 -10.23
C ALA A 215 1.77 -0.97 -10.85
N GLN A 216 0.99 -1.67 -10.05
CA GLN A 216 -0.15 -2.47 -10.48
C GLN A 216 -1.24 -1.63 -11.18
N LYS A 217 -1.38 -0.36 -10.81
CA LYS A 217 -2.33 0.59 -11.43
C LYS A 217 -1.72 1.32 -12.66
N GLY A 218 -0.60 0.82 -13.16
CA GLY A 218 0.07 1.35 -14.35
C GLY A 218 0.76 2.70 -14.11
N GLN A 219 1.06 3.04 -12.86
CA GLN A 219 1.97 4.12 -12.53
C GLN A 219 3.40 3.63 -12.80
N LYS A 220 4.22 4.46 -13.44
CA LYS A 220 5.64 4.16 -13.55
C LYS A 220 6.26 4.21 -12.15
N VAL A 221 6.82 3.11 -11.71
CA VAL A 221 7.59 2.98 -10.48
C VAL A 221 8.90 2.30 -10.82
N ASP A 222 10.01 2.81 -10.28
CA ASP A 222 11.33 2.23 -10.50
C ASP A 222 11.39 0.80 -9.95
N GLU A 223 11.81 -0.14 -10.80
CA GLU A 223 11.86 -1.56 -10.40
C GLU A 223 12.92 -1.81 -9.33
N GLY A 224 14.04 -1.08 -9.37
CA GLY A 224 15.08 -1.19 -8.34
C GLY A 224 14.60 -0.76 -6.96
N VAL A 225 13.70 0.23 -6.88
CA VAL A 225 13.05 0.64 -5.61
C VAL A 225 12.18 -0.49 -5.08
N ARG A 226 11.40 -1.13 -5.94
CA ARG A 226 10.53 -2.28 -5.56
C ARG A 226 11.36 -3.50 -5.16
N GLU A 227 12.43 -3.80 -5.90
CA GLU A 227 13.34 -4.91 -5.61
C GLU A 227 14.04 -4.75 -4.26
N LYS A 228 14.52 -3.55 -3.93
CA LYS A 228 15.13 -3.29 -2.62
C LYS A 228 14.12 -3.44 -1.47
N ALA A 229 12.90 -2.92 -1.62
CA ALA A 229 11.85 -3.08 -0.62
C ALA A 229 11.45 -4.55 -0.43
N GLU A 230 11.35 -5.33 -1.51
CA GLU A 230 11.11 -6.78 -1.46
C GLU A 230 12.25 -7.52 -0.75
N THR A 231 13.50 -7.19 -1.10
CA THR A 231 14.69 -7.78 -0.48
C THR A 231 14.75 -7.49 1.01
N HIS A 232 14.46 -6.24 1.41
CA HIS A 232 14.35 -5.87 2.82
C HIS A 232 13.27 -6.72 3.54
N ALA A 233 12.08 -6.83 2.96
CA ALA A 233 10.99 -7.60 3.57
C ALA A 233 11.35 -9.08 3.77
N ARG A 234 11.98 -9.70 2.78
CA ARG A 234 12.45 -11.09 2.86
C ARG A 234 13.51 -11.27 3.95
N ALA A 235 14.43 -10.32 4.10
CA ALA A 235 15.46 -10.36 5.13
C ALA A 235 14.91 -10.27 6.57
N GLN A 236 13.65 -9.84 6.76
CA GLN A 236 12.99 -9.83 8.06
C GLN A 236 12.47 -11.21 8.51
N TYR A 237 12.56 -12.24 7.68
CA TYR A 237 12.19 -13.61 8.03
C TYR A 237 13.36 -14.56 7.82
N ASN A 238 13.73 -15.28 8.86
CA ASN A 238 14.74 -16.33 8.80
C ASN A 238 14.04 -17.68 8.62
N ALA A 239 14.01 -18.19 7.40
CA ALA A 239 13.37 -19.45 7.05
C ALA A 239 13.96 -20.67 7.78
N LYS A 240 15.29 -20.68 8.06
CA LYS A 240 15.96 -21.78 8.76
C LYS A 240 15.51 -21.89 10.22
N GLU A 241 15.23 -20.77 10.87
CA GLU A 241 14.81 -20.72 12.27
C GLU A 241 13.29 -20.56 12.43
N GLY A 242 12.55 -20.29 11.36
CA GLY A 242 11.12 -19.98 11.40
C GLY A 242 10.79 -18.72 12.21
N LYS A 243 11.72 -17.75 12.26
CA LYS A 243 11.60 -16.57 13.11
C LYS A 243 11.58 -15.26 12.32
N PHE A 244 10.80 -14.32 12.82
CA PHE A 244 10.78 -12.95 12.34
C PHE A 244 11.79 -12.08 13.10
N SER A 245 12.32 -11.07 12.39
CA SER A 245 13.15 -10.05 13.01
C SER A 245 12.32 -9.21 13.99
N GLY A 246 12.95 -8.84 15.12
CA GLY A 246 12.38 -7.86 16.06
C GLY A 246 12.71 -6.41 15.72
N ALA A 247 13.44 -6.16 14.65
CA ALA A 247 13.85 -4.80 14.27
C ALA A 247 12.64 -3.93 13.89
N GLY A 248 12.57 -2.74 14.47
CA GLY A 248 11.50 -1.78 14.17
C GLY A 248 10.09 -2.20 14.62
N THR A 249 9.98 -3.09 15.60
CA THR A 249 8.70 -3.67 16.05
C THR A 249 8.31 -3.31 17.48
N ALA A 250 9.08 -2.45 18.15
CA ALA A 250 8.92 -2.16 19.56
C ALA A 250 8.91 -3.41 20.48
N GLY A 251 9.51 -4.52 20.03
CA GLY A 251 9.50 -5.81 20.71
C GLY A 251 8.18 -6.60 20.57
N VAL A 252 7.24 -6.13 19.76
CA VAL A 252 5.94 -6.78 19.59
C VAL A 252 5.99 -7.78 18.43
N ALA A 253 5.86 -9.07 18.77
CA ALA A 253 5.95 -10.17 17.80
C ALA A 253 4.89 -10.10 16.68
N LEU A 254 3.70 -9.60 16.99
CA LEU A 254 2.62 -9.39 16.01
C LEU A 254 3.06 -8.43 14.89
N TYR A 255 3.66 -7.29 15.22
CA TYR A 255 4.12 -6.30 14.23
C TYR A 255 5.25 -6.87 13.38
N GLY A 256 6.20 -7.59 14.03
CA GLY A 256 7.33 -8.22 13.37
C GLY A 256 6.94 -9.32 12.39
N ALA A 257 5.81 -9.97 12.59
CA ALA A 257 5.28 -10.99 11.69
C ALA A 257 4.38 -10.38 10.59
N ALA A 258 3.52 -9.44 10.96
CA ALA A 258 2.55 -8.85 10.04
C ALA A 258 3.19 -8.01 8.93
N ALA A 259 4.20 -7.19 9.26
CA ALA A 259 4.81 -6.26 8.31
C ALA A 259 5.56 -6.95 7.15
N PRO A 260 6.50 -7.89 7.38
CA PRO A 260 7.19 -8.55 6.28
C PRO A 260 6.28 -9.46 5.46
N VAL A 261 5.32 -10.16 6.08
CA VAL A 261 4.36 -11.00 5.35
C VAL A 261 3.50 -10.15 4.40
N ALA A 262 3.01 -9.00 4.85
CA ALA A 262 2.27 -8.07 3.99
C ALA A 262 3.15 -7.54 2.85
N SER A 263 4.38 -7.13 3.14
CA SER A 263 5.31 -6.60 2.14
C SER A 263 5.66 -7.64 1.06
N MET A 264 5.93 -8.88 1.46
CA MET A 264 6.18 -9.97 0.51
C MET A 264 4.92 -10.30 -0.31
N GLN A 265 3.72 -10.25 0.30
CA GLN A 265 2.46 -10.47 -0.41
C GLN A 265 2.18 -9.37 -1.44
N ASP A 266 2.39 -8.10 -1.09
CA ASP A 266 2.19 -6.97 -2.02
C ASP A 266 3.19 -7.04 -3.17
N SER A 267 4.42 -7.47 -2.91
CA SER A 267 5.44 -7.71 -3.93
C SER A 267 5.03 -8.89 -4.83
N ASP A 268 4.57 -10.01 -4.30
CA ASP A 268 4.11 -11.15 -5.10
C ASP A 268 2.92 -10.77 -5.99
N ASN A 269 1.94 -10.04 -5.46
CA ASN A 269 0.80 -9.52 -6.23
C ASN A 269 1.26 -8.65 -7.42
N SER A 270 2.24 -7.79 -7.21
CA SER A 270 2.80 -6.92 -8.23
C SER A 270 3.66 -7.70 -9.23
N ASN A 271 4.39 -8.71 -8.76
CA ASN A 271 5.27 -9.53 -9.57
C ASN A 271 4.52 -10.43 -10.58
N ILE A 272 3.22 -10.66 -10.44
CA ILE A 272 2.43 -11.46 -11.41
C ILE A 272 2.56 -10.89 -12.83
N GLN A 273 2.46 -9.57 -12.98
CA GLN A 273 2.62 -8.93 -14.28
C GLN A 273 4.07 -8.94 -14.76
N LEU A 274 5.00 -8.65 -13.86
CA LEU A 274 6.43 -8.67 -14.13
C LEU A 274 6.88 -10.06 -14.59
N GLU A 275 6.44 -11.13 -13.92
CA GLU A 275 6.75 -12.51 -14.27
C GLU A 275 6.32 -12.85 -15.71
N ARG A 276 5.10 -12.44 -16.11
CA ARG A 276 4.61 -12.64 -17.47
C ARG A 276 5.46 -11.92 -18.52
N GLN A 277 5.81 -10.67 -18.24
CA GLN A 277 6.67 -9.88 -19.12
C GLN A 277 8.07 -10.49 -19.22
N THR A 278 8.66 -10.87 -18.09
CA THR A 278 10.01 -11.45 -18.03
C THR A 278 10.07 -12.84 -18.72
N LYS A 279 9.04 -13.68 -18.57
CA LYS A 279 8.93 -14.95 -19.32
C LYS A 279 8.86 -14.69 -20.84
N ALA A 280 8.18 -13.65 -21.30
CA ALA A 280 8.14 -13.28 -22.71
C ALA A 280 9.52 -12.77 -23.18
N GLN A 281 10.20 -11.95 -22.37
CA GLN A 281 11.56 -11.47 -22.65
C GLN A 281 12.55 -12.64 -22.73
N LEU A 282 12.49 -13.59 -21.80
CA LEU A 282 13.36 -14.77 -21.81
C LEU A 282 13.20 -15.60 -23.09
N LYS A 283 11.96 -15.78 -23.56
CA LYS A 283 11.68 -16.47 -24.83
C LYS A 283 12.22 -15.71 -26.05
N GLY A 284 12.20 -14.39 -26.02
CA GLY A 284 12.68 -13.53 -27.09
C GLY A 284 14.16 -13.13 -27.00
N ALA A 285 14.85 -13.52 -25.94
CA ALA A 285 16.23 -13.12 -25.66
C ALA A 285 17.20 -13.61 -26.74
N LYS A 286 17.94 -12.69 -27.33
CA LYS A 286 18.92 -12.94 -28.39
C LYS A 286 20.33 -13.10 -27.85
N THR A 287 20.61 -12.50 -26.69
CA THR A 287 21.93 -12.51 -26.05
C THR A 287 21.90 -13.29 -24.74
N GLU A 288 23.08 -13.82 -24.35
CA GLU A 288 23.25 -14.49 -23.04
C GLU A 288 23.03 -13.50 -21.88
N SER A 289 23.41 -12.24 -22.05
CA SER A 289 23.17 -11.20 -21.05
C SER A 289 21.67 -10.97 -20.78
N GLU A 290 20.87 -10.89 -21.86
CA GLU A 290 19.40 -10.77 -21.74
C GLU A 290 18.78 -11.99 -21.05
N ARG A 291 19.26 -13.21 -21.38
CA ARG A 291 18.80 -14.44 -20.73
C ARG A 291 19.11 -14.45 -19.24
N LYS A 292 20.35 -14.12 -18.87
CA LYS A 292 20.76 -14.05 -17.45
C LYS A 292 19.98 -13.00 -16.67
N ALA A 293 19.73 -11.82 -17.25
CA ALA A 293 18.95 -10.77 -16.61
C ALA A 293 17.50 -11.22 -16.38
N ALA A 294 16.86 -11.82 -17.39
CA ALA A 294 15.50 -12.33 -17.27
C ALA A 294 15.42 -13.47 -16.25
N GLN A 295 16.37 -14.41 -16.27
CA GLN A 295 16.42 -15.50 -15.32
C GLN A 295 16.58 -15.00 -13.88
N LYS A 296 17.52 -14.06 -13.64
CA LYS A 296 17.72 -13.45 -12.32
C LYS A 296 16.41 -12.85 -11.77
N THR A 297 15.64 -12.16 -12.62
CA THR A 297 14.33 -11.60 -12.21
C THR A 297 13.33 -12.70 -11.85
N LEU A 298 13.26 -13.79 -12.64
CA LEU A 298 12.38 -14.91 -12.34
C LEU A 298 12.77 -15.62 -11.04
N ASP A 299 14.05 -15.82 -10.80
CA ASP A 299 14.57 -16.45 -9.59
C ASP A 299 14.25 -15.61 -8.34
N ARG A 300 14.36 -14.27 -8.44
CA ARG A 300 13.94 -13.34 -7.37
C ARG A 300 12.45 -13.50 -7.06
N ILE A 301 11.60 -13.50 -8.09
CA ILE A 301 10.14 -13.65 -7.92
C ILE A 301 9.80 -14.99 -7.25
N GLN A 302 10.42 -16.06 -7.69
CA GLN A 302 10.21 -17.39 -7.09
C GLN A 302 10.70 -17.43 -5.63
N GLY A 303 11.86 -16.82 -5.35
CA GLY A 303 12.39 -16.71 -3.99
C GLY A 303 11.43 -15.95 -3.07
N ASN A 304 10.89 -14.80 -3.49
CA ASN A 304 9.88 -14.08 -2.69
C ASN A 304 8.64 -14.95 -2.41
N ARG A 305 8.18 -15.70 -3.40
CA ARG A 305 7.01 -16.57 -3.26
C ARG A 305 7.24 -17.73 -2.28
N ALA A 306 8.45 -18.32 -2.30
CA ALA A 306 8.84 -19.34 -1.36
C ALA A 306 8.92 -18.81 0.08
N ASP A 307 9.66 -17.71 0.28
CA ASP A 307 9.82 -17.08 1.60
C ASP A 307 8.46 -16.63 2.17
N LEU A 308 7.58 -16.07 1.33
CA LEU A 308 6.22 -15.71 1.71
C LEU A 308 5.40 -16.91 2.17
N ALA A 309 5.52 -18.06 1.49
CA ALA A 309 4.77 -19.25 1.87
C ALA A 309 5.19 -19.77 3.25
N GLU A 310 6.49 -19.78 3.52
CA GLU A 310 7.04 -20.20 4.81
C GLU A 310 6.71 -19.19 5.92
N ALA A 311 6.90 -17.90 5.69
CA ALA A 311 6.58 -16.83 6.63
C ALA A 311 5.08 -16.82 6.99
N ARG A 312 4.21 -17.01 5.99
CA ARG A 312 2.76 -17.14 6.22
C ARG A 312 2.43 -18.36 7.08
N SER A 313 3.07 -19.50 6.83
CA SER A 313 2.90 -20.70 7.66
C SER A 313 3.34 -20.46 9.11
N ALA A 314 4.45 -19.74 9.31
CA ALA A 314 4.90 -19.35 10.64
C ALA A 314 3.92 -18.39 11.35
N VAL A 315 3.24 -17.49 10.64
CA VAL A 315 2.15 -16.67 11.20
C VAL A 315 0.97 -17.55 11.58
N VAL A 316 0.53 -18.44 10.68
CA VAL A 316 -0.62 -19.32 10.90
C VAL A 316 -0.44 -20.17 12.16
N SER A 317 0.77 -20.68 12.42
CA SER A 317 1.05 -21.45 13.64
C SER A 317 0.91 -20.67 14.95
N LYS A 318 0.84 -19.33 14.89
CA LYS A 318 0.70 -18.45 16.05
C LYS A 318 -0.70 -17.83 16.19
N LEU A 319 -1.63 -18.10 15.27
CA LEU A 319 -2.95 -17.46 15.31
C LEU A 319 -3.80 -17.88 16.53
N ASP A 320 -3.50 -19.03 17.14
CA ASP A 320 -4.16 -19.50 18.37
C ASP A 320 -3.51 -18.97 19.65
N ASP A 321 -2.35 -18.33 19.54
CA ASP A 321 -1.67 -17.70 20.67
C ASP A 321 -2.30 -16.34 20.97
N LYS A 322 -3.06 -16.27 22.06
CA LYS A 322 -3.72 -15.03 22.50
C LYS A 322 -2.72 -13.93 22.82
N GLN A 323 -1.53 -14.27 23.33
CA GLN A 323 -0.49 -13.29 23.63
C GLN A 323 0.06 -12.68 22.32
N PHE A 324 0.30 -13.50 21.31
CA PHE A 324 0.70 -13.03 19.99
C PHE A 324 -0.36 -12.10 19.39
N ILE A 325 -1.63 -12.51 19.39
CA ILE A 325 -2.73 -11.72 18.80
C ILE A 325 -3.00 -10.44 19.57
N SER A 326 -2.83 -10.41 20.88
CA SER A 326 -3.03 -9.18 21.68
C SER A 326 -1.97 -8.10 21.42
N GLY A 327 -0.92 -8.41 20.67
CA GLY A 327 0.11 -7.44 20.33
C GLY A 327 0.81 -6.86 21.56
N PHE A 328 0.67 -5.56 21.77
CA PHE A 328 1.20 -4.87 22.96
C PHE A 328 0.32 -5.06 24.23
N GLY A 329 -0.75 -5.86 24.14
CA GLY A 329 -1.59 -6.23 25.29
C GLY A 329 -3.08 -5.96 25.11
N SER A 330 -3.45 -5.17 24.13
CA SER A 330 -4.85 -4.90 23.76
C SER A 330 -4.94 -4.30 22.34
N ASN A 331 -6.15 -3.98 21.88
CA ASN A 331 -6.31 -3.41 20.55
C ASN A 331 -5.92 -1.92 20.52
N GLY A 332 -4.95 -1.56 19.69
CA GLY A 332 -4.59 -0.21 19.26
C GLY A 332 -4.58 -0.12 17.75
N GLY A 333 -4.28 1.05 17.19
CA GLY A 333 -4.23 1.21 15.74
C GLY A 333 -3.15 0.35 15.07
N GLU A 334 -2.06 0.09 15.78
CA GLU A 334 -0.98 -0.80 15.32
C GLU A 334 -1.44 -2.25 15.20
N GLU A 335 -2.23 -2.73 16.18
CA GLU A 335 -2.84 -4.07 16.12
C GLU A 335 -3.81 -4.14 14.97
N PHE A 336 -4.70 -3.16 14.77
CA PHE A 336 -5.65 -3.15 13.66
C PHE A 336 -4.92 -3.17 12.31
N LEU A 337 -3.84 -2.41 12.16
CA LEU A 337 -3.01 -2.45 10.95
C LEU A 337 -2.35 -3.81 10.75
N SER A 338 -1.87 -4.42 11.82
CA SER A 338 -1.28 -5.77 11.79
C SER A 338 -2.30 -6.83 11.43
N TYR A 339 -3.52 -6.73 11.95
CA TYR A 339 -4.63 -7.63 11.60
C TYR A 339 -5.03 -7.49 10.13
N MET A 340 -5.05 -6.27 9.59
CA MET A 340 -5.27 -6.03 8.17
C MET A 340 -4.17 -6.70 7.33
N ASN A 341 -2.92 -6.51 7.69
CA ASN A 341 -1.76 -7.07 6.97
C ASN A 341 -1.79 -8.61 6.94
N ILE A 342 -2.06 -9.25 8.07
CA ILE A 342 -2.22 -10.70 8.17
C ILE A 342 -3.42 -11.16 7.34
N GLY A 343 -4.57 -10.53 7.53
CA GLY A 343 -5.80 -10.88 6.83
C GLY A 343 -5.66 -10.78 5.31
N GLU A 344 -5.07 -9.70 4.79
CA GLU A 344 -4.84 -9.54 3.35
C GLU A 344 -3.87 -10.59 2.78
N SER A 345 -2.91 -11.07 3.55
CA SER A 345 -2.05 -12.18 3.13
C SER A 345 -2.78 -13.53 3.15
N LEU A 346 -3.60 -13.78 4.16
CA LEU A 346 -4.35 -15.03 4.29
C LEU A 346 -5.47 -15.17 3.26
N VAL A 347 -6.20 -14.08 2.98
CA VAL A 347 -7.32 -14.11 2.02
C VAL A 347 -6.88 -14.42 0.60
N VAL A 348 -5.66 -14.04 0.21
CA VAL A 348 -5.11 -14.37 -1.12
C VAL A 348 -4.87 -15.88 -1.24
N LYS A 349 -4.42 -16.53 -0.17
CA LYS A 349 -4.29 -18.00 -0.12
C LYS A 349 -5.67 -18.65 -0.06
N GLY A 350 -6.61 -18.07 0.71
CA GLY A 350 -7.90 -18.65 1.02
C GLY A 350 -7.80 -19.90 1.92
N GLY A 351 -8.91 -20.63 2.03
CA GLY A 351 -8.98 -21.88 2.77
C GLY A 351 -9.26 -21.72 4.26
N PRO A 352 -9.14 -22.84 5.03
CA PRO A 352 -9.58 -22.90 6.43
C PRO A 352 -8.90 -21.88 7.35
N GLU A 353 -7.63 -21.57 7.12
CA GLU A 353 -6.86 -20.61 7.91
C GLU A 353 -7.41 -19.19 7.76
N TRP A 354 -7.77 -18.78 6.51
CA TRP A 354 -8.44 -17.52 6.26
C TRP A 354 -9.82 -17.49 6.90
N GLU A 355 -10.62 -18.54 6.73
CA GLU A 355 -11.98 -18.61 7.28
C GLU A 355 -12.00 -18.55 8.82
N LYS A 356 -11.03 -19.20 9.47
CA LYS A 356 -10.84 -19.13 10.91
C LYS A 356 -10.44 -17.71 11.34
N TRP A 357 -9.42 -17.14 10.72
CA TRP A 357 -8.96 -15.78 11.00
C TRP A 357 -10.07 -14.76 10.87
N ASP A 358 -10.77 -14.75 9.74
CA ASP A 358 -11.87 -13.83 9.44
C ASP A 358 -12.99 -13.91 10.47
N ARG A 359 -13.36 -15.10 10.91
CA ARG A 359 -14.36 -15.30 11.94
C ARG A 359 -13.91 -14.75 13.30
N GLU A 360 -12.72 -15.09 13.75
CA GLU A 360 -12.21 -14.75 15.08
C GLU A 360 -11.91 -13.26 15.21
N ILE A 361 -11.27 -12.67 14.20
CA ILE A 361 -10.99 -11.22 14.22
C ILE A 361 -12.27 -10.39 14.09
N THR A 362 -13.26 -10.87 13.31
CA THR A 362 -14.58 -10.24 13.23
C THR A 362 -15.28 -10.23 14.59
N GLN A 363 -15.29 -11.35 15.30
CA GLN A 363 -15.87 -11.42 16.65
C GLN A 363 -15.17 -10.47 17.63
N ASN A 364 -13.83 -10.42 17.58
CA ASN A 364 -13.05 -9.52 18.42
C ASN A 364 -13.40 -8.04 18.16
N LEU A 365 -13.35 -7.61 16.90
CA LEU A 365 -13.62 -6.23 16.54
C LEU A 365 -15.06 -5.81 16.82
N ASN A 366 -16.05 -6.67 16.55
CA ASN A 366 -17.44 -6.37 16.83
C ASN A 366 -17.69 -6.15 18.34
N ARG A 367 -17.00 -6.92 19.19
CA ARG A 367 -17.15 -6.82 20.66
C ARG A 367 -16.65 -5.49 21.23
N ILE A 368 -15.64 -4.88 20.59
CA ILE A 368 -14.98 -3.67 21.08
C ILE A 368 -15.44 -2.39 20.36
N GLN A 369 -16.44 -2.48 19.48
CA GLN A 369 -17.02 -1.33 18.82
C GLN A 369 -17.76 -0.44 19.84
N ASN A 370 -17.56 0.87 19.75
CA ASN A 370 -18.29 1.85 20.54
C ASN A 370 -19.76 1.94 20.11
N ASN A 371 -20.63 2.38 21.01
CA ASN A 371 -22.06 2.52 20.75
C ASN A 371 -22.39 3.49 19.60
N ASP A 372 -21.52 4.45 19.31
CA ASP A 372 -21.67 5.39 18.20
C ASP A 372 -21.19 4.83 16.84
N GLY A 373 -20.71 3.58 16.82
CA GLY A 373 -20.24 2.88 15.65
C GLY A 373 -18.74 3.03 15.37
N SER A 374 -18.02 3.86 16.12
CA SER A 374 -16.57 4.01 15.99
C SER A 374 -15.80 2.90 16.70
N TRP A 375 -14.49 2.84 16.46
CA TRP A 375 -13.51 2.11 17.26
C TRP A 375 -12.48 3.06 17.83
N THR A 376 -12.02 2.76 19.03
CA THR A 376 -10.96 3.50 19.73
C THR A 376 -9.85 2.54 20.08
N GLY A 377 -8.60 2.95 19.93
CA GLY A 377 -7.47 2.20 20.45
C GLY A 377 -7.36 2.35 21.97
N HIS A 378 -6.84 1.32 22.62
CA HIS A 378 -6.57 1.35 24.07
C HIS A 378 -5.22 2.02 24.38
N HIS A 379 -4.23 1.84 23.53
CA HIS A 379 -2.85 2.36 23.70
C HIS A 379 -2.29 2.85 22.37
N CYS A 380 -1.17 3.56 22.43
CA CYS A 380 -0.37 4.03 21.30
C CYS A 380 -1.20 4.86 20.28
N ILE A 381 -1.73 4.26 19.23
CA ILE A 381 -2.68 4.91 18.33
C ILE A 381 -4.09 4.68 18.85
N THR A 382 -4.67 5.71 19.48
CA THR A 382 -5.97 5.63 20.14
C THR A 382 -7.05 6.43 19.42
N GLY A 383 -6.67 7.30 18.48
CA GLY A 383 -7.58 8.19 17.75
C GLY A 383 -8.66 7.42 17.00
N ARG A 384 -9.91 7.88 17.15
CA ARG A 384 -11.09 7.20 16.63
C ARG A 384 -11.11 7.07 15.11
N THR A 385 -10.58 8.06 14.39
CA THR A 385 -10.62 8.05 12.92
C THR A 385 -9.80 6.88 12.36
N PHE A 386 -8.53 6.79 12.73
CA PHE A 386 -7.68 5.70 12.24
C PHE A 386 -8.18 4.34 12.72
N CYS A 387 -8.51 4.20 14.01
CA CYS A 387 -8.97 2.94 14.56
C CYS A 387 -10.26 2.46 13.89
N THR A 388 -11.22 3.36 13.62
CA THR A 388 -12.46 3.03 12.89
C THR A 388 -12.15 2.63 11.44
N ALA A 389 -11.32 3.40 10.75
CA ALA A 389 -10.95 3.09 9.38
C ALA A 389 -10.21 1.74 9.28
N ALA A 390 -9.24 1.49 10.15
CA ALA A 390 -8.47 0.25 10.18
C ALA A 390 -9.35 -0.97 10.55
N ALA A 391 -10.24 -0.84 11.54
CA ALA A 391 -11.21 -1.88 11.87
C ALA A 391 -12.11 -2.23 10.68
N ILE A 392 -12.62 -1.23 9.95
CA ILE A 392 -13.42 -1.46 8.73
C ILE A 392 -12.58 -2.16 7.66
N LEU A 393 -11.32 -1.77 7.45
CA LEU A 393 -10.42 -2.41 6.48
C LEU A 393 -10.18 -3.88 6.84
N VAL A 394 -10.05 -4.22 8.13
CA VAL A 394 -9.97 -5.61 8.61
C VAL A 394 -11.27 -6.36 8.34
N LEU A 395 -12.41 -5.80 8.74
CA LEU A 395 -13.74 -6.42 8.60
C LEU A 395 -14.21 -6.57 7.14
N THR A 396 -13.51 -5.93 6.20
CA THR A 396 -13.79 -5.99 4.77
C THR A 396 -12.61 -6.55 3.96
N THR A 397 -11.77 -7.36 4.58
CA THR A 397 -10.58 -7.97 3.92
C THR A 397 -10.97 -8.86 2.75
N ASP A 398 -12.15 -9.50 2.76
CA ASP A 398 -12.71 -10.24 1.63
C ASP A 398 -12.84 -9.40 0.35
N ARG A 399 -12.92 -8.06 0.49
CA ARG A 399 -13.00 -7.06 -0.59
C ARG A 399 -11.64 -6.46 -0.95
N ALA A 400 -10.55 -6.90 -0.32
CA ALA A 400 -9.21 -6.42 -0.66
C ALA A 400 -8.95 -6.65 -2.16
N PRO A 401 -8.47 -5.63 -2.90
CA PRO A 401 -8.26 -5.79 -4.33
C PRO A 401 -7.00 -6.60 -4.61
N VAL A 402 -7.15 -7.61 -5.46
CA VAL A 402 -6.05 -8.43 -5.98
C VAL A 402 -6.04 -8.40 -7.50
N PRO A 403 -4.88 -8.53 -8.18
CA PRO A 403 -4.80 -8.55 -9.63
C PRO A 403 -5.50 -9.79 -10.20
N LEU A 404 -6.22 -9.62 -11.31
CA LEU A 404 -6.71 -10.77 -12.09
C LEU A 404 -5.53 -11.53 -12.68
N GLY A 405 -5.45 -12.81 -12.38
CA GLY A 405 -4.45 -13.72 -12.91
C GLY A 405 -3.42 -14.23 -11.91
N GLY A 406 -3.54 -13.87 -10.63
CA GLY A 406 -3.03 -14.73 -9.56
C GLY A 406 -3.83 -16.03 -9.56
N GLU A 407 -3.21 -17.15 -9.22
CA GLU A 407 -3.90 -18.44 -9.04
C GLU A 407 -4.80 -18.42 -7.80
N ILE A 408 -5.83 -17.56 -7.83
CA ILE A 408 -6.93 -17.70 -6.88
C ILE A 408 -7.81 -18.81 -7.44
N LYS A 409 -7.52 -20.04 -7.04
CA LYS A 409 -8.45 -21.15 -7.26
C LYS A 409 -9.73 -20.79 -6.51
N ARG A 410 -10.73 -20.31 -7.24
CA ARG A 410 -12.08 -20.16 -6.71
C ARG A 410 -12.57 -21.55 -6.39
N ARG A 411 -12.64 -21.92 -5.12
CA ARG A 411 -13.43 -23.04 -4.65
C ARG A 411 -14.77 -22.54 -4.16
#